data_aa81000116d3e573ccdb0c2c3dfc4a83
#
_entry.id   aa81000116d3e573ccdb0c2c3dfc4a83
#
_cell.length_a   1.000
_cell.length_b   1.000
_cell.length_c   1.000
_cell.angle_alpha   90.00
_cell.angle_beta   90.00
_cell.angle_gamma   90.00
#
_symmetry.space_group_name_H-M   'P 1'
#
loop_
_entity.id
_entity.type
_entity.pdbx_description
1 polymer ?
#
loop_
_entity_poly.entity_id
_entity_poly.type
_entity_poly.pdbx_seq_one_letter_code
_entity_poly.pdbx_strand_id
1 'polypeptide(L)'
;MSKNIIEVDPAKFPWLDLNRYTFCMGAENAGILYLSGQTASEYDPQQGRVVCKGDLLDQTRVIYEKLAVVLEAAGMGFDNVVQTVDYIDATALPQYRQTGEIRKQYLKDSPVGATGIIVERLLRPDAFIEVSMVAMKGEKKPINPGWDRYGQLTYAPGVVVDDEIVWTSGFVGSEDIDGQSNYPQDTARQVELTYGIIGRVLDGAGAGPDDVIKTLDYISPQCLLQYPNTADIRRGFFGDRFPASTNIPVNRLLRPEGHVEIEVVAVKGGVREEIRVPEWGRDYAGLTQSAGVKKGRLLQISGQSSVDPGTGSPVGGYDIVAQTEQAYKNIARIMDEGGYSMDDIVNTIEWIAPNGMMGYRKVGEVRRKYFGDRFPSATGVSMHQILGRPEQLIEVTAVAVI
;
A
#
# COMPACT_ATOMS: atom_id res chain seq x y z
N MET A 1 12.26 -19.03 6.38
CA MET A 1 11.81 -18.96 7.81
C MET A 1 10.42 -18.37 7.78
N SER A 2 9.47 -18.85 8.57
CA SER A 2 8.12 -18.28 8.62
C SER A 2 8.13 -16.88 9.26
N LYS A 3 7.16 -16.03 8.88
CA LYS A 3 7.01 -14.68 9.45
C LYS A 3 6.93 -14.71 10.98
N ASN A 4 7.50 -13.72 11.60
CA ASN A 4 7.39 -13.43 13.03
C ASN A 4 6.20 -12.48 13.26
N ILE A 5 5.21 -12.91 14.05
CA ILE A 5 4.09 -12.07 14.44
C ILE A 5 4.49 -11.26 15.67
N ILE A 6 4.38 -9.94 15.58
CA ILE A 6 4.76 -9.05 16.67
C ILE A 6 3.67 -9.09 17.75
N GLU A 7 4.06 -9.60 18.91
CA GLU A 7 3.24 -9.60 20.10
C GLU A 7 3.36 -8.25 20.82
N VAL A 8 2.24 -7.57 21.00
CA VAL A 8 2.17 -6.32 21.75
C VAL A 8 1.60 -6.56 23.14
N ASP A 9 2.04 -5.77 24.11
CA ASP A 9 1.46 -5.82 25.46
C ASP A 9 -0.05 -5.54 25.42
N PRO A 10 -0.91 -6.50 25.81
CA PRO A 10 -2.36 -6.31 25.83
C PRO A 10 -2.82 -5.10 26.67
N ALA A 11 -2.05 -4.70 27.66
CA ALA A 11 -2.36 -3.52 28.48
C ALA A 11 -2.31 -2.21 27.70
N LYS A 12 -1.57 -2.18 26.58
CA LYS A 12 -1.49 -1.02 25.67
C LYS A 12 -2.70 -0.92 24.73
N PHE A 13 -3.40 -2.05 24.53
CA PHE A 13 -4.59 -2.15 23.66
C PHE A 13 -5.73 -2.89 24.39
N PRO A 14 -6.19 -2.44 25.57
CA PRO A 14 -7.06 -3.23 26.44
C PRO A 14 -8.45 -3.54 25.85
N TRP A 15 -8.83 -2.86 24.76
CA TRP A 15 -10.09 -3.11 24.03
C TRP A 15 -9.91 -4.03 22.84
N LEU A 16 -8.66 -4.40 22.47
CA LEU A 16 -8.34 -5.17 21.28
C LEU A 16 -8.07 -6.63 21.67
N ASP A 17 -9.08 -7.46 21.52
CA ASP A 17 -8.92 -8.91 21.62
C ASP A 17 -8.51 -9.44 20.24
N LEU A 18 -7.19 -9.59 20.00
CA LEU A 18 -6.64 -10.05 18.73
C LEU A 18 -7.14 -11.43 18.33
N ASN A 19 -7.58 -12.29 19.26
CA ASN A 19 -8.14 -13.59 18.93
C ASN A 19 -9.46 -13.50 18.16
N ARG A 20 -10.13 -12.35 18.21
CA ARG A 20 -11.37 -12.07 17.47
C ARG A 20 -11.15 -11.47 16.10
N TYR A 21 -9.92 -11.02 15.83
CA TYR A 21 -9.54 -10.42 14.55
C TYR A 21 -8.77 -11.41 13.67
N THR A 22 -8.67 -11.11 12.41
CA THR A 22 -7.99 -11.92 11.38
C THR A 22 -6.84 -11.12 10.77
N PHE A 23 -6.10 -10.43 11.63
CA PHE A 23 -4.85 -9.73 11.36
C PHE A 23 -3.98 -9.70 12.62
N CYS A 24 -2.69 -9.45 12.48
CA CYS A 24 -1.79 -9.15 13.59
C CYS A 24 -1.42 -7.66 13.59
N MET A 25 -0.85 -7.14 14.67
CA MET A 25 -0.43 -5.72 14.76
C MET A 25 0.77 -5.42 13.87
N GLY A 26 1.65 -6.38 13.71
CA GLY A 26 2.80 -6.32 12.83
C GLY A 26 3.33 -7.71 12.51
N ALA A 27 3.80 -7.91 11.29
CA ALA A 27 4.46 -9.14 10.83
C ALA A 27 5.85 -8.80 10.27
N GLU A 28 6.85 -9.50 10.75
CA GLU A 28 8.26 -9.28 10.40
C GLU A 28 8.87 -10.54 9.81
N ASN A 29 9.70 -10.40 8.80
CA ASN A 29 10.66 -11.42 8.39
C ASN A 29 11.91 -10.74 7.80
N ALA A 30 13.06 -11.36 7.97
CA ALA A 30 14.34 -10.91 7.43
C ALA A 30 14.63 -9.40 7.65
N GLY A 31 14.23 -8.85 8.82
CA GLY A 31 14.45 -7.45 9.19
C GLY A 31 13.45 -6.46 8.57
N ILE A 32 12.44 -6.90 7.86
CA ILE A 32 11.40 -6.05 7.27
C ILE A 32 10.08 -6.28 8.02
N LEU A 33 9.56 -5.23 8.64
CA LEU A 33 8.33 -5.22 9.42
C LEU A 33 7.24 -4.46 8.67
N TYR A 34 6.12 -5.12 8.44
CA TYR A 34 4.88 -4.49 8.00
C TYR A 34 3.93 -4.33 9.17
N LEU A 35 3.46 -3.12 9.42
CA LEU A 35 2.48 -2.82 10.46
C LEU A 35 1.08 -2.77 9.86
N SER A 36 0.09 -3.27 10.59
CA SER A 36 -1.32 -3.09 10.22
C SER A 36 -1.72 -1.63 10.29
N GLY A 37 -2.63 -1.23 9.41
CA GLY A 37 -3.23 0.11 9.44
C GLY A 37 -3.80 0.42 10.82
N GLN A 38 -3.44 1.60 11.34
CA GLN A 38 -3.91 2.07 12.63
C GLN A 38 -4.82 3.27 12.46
N THR A 39 -5.97 3.23 13.13
CA THR A 39 -6.83 4.37 13.40
C THR A 39 -6.72 4.77 14.88
N ALA A 40 -7.25 5.93 15.24
CA ALA A 40 -7.29 6.40 16.64
C ALA A 40 -8.36 5.66 17.49
N SER A 41 -8.62 4.38 17.20
CA SER A 41 -9.63 3.57 17.87
C SER A 41 -9.31 3.36 19.34
N GLU A 42 -10.24 3.72 20.22
CA GLU A 42 -10.18 3.52 21.66
C GLU A 42 -11.53 3.05 22.19
N TYR A 43 -11.53 2.29 23.29
CA TYR A 43 -12.78 1.93 23.94
C TYR A 43 -13.36 3.10 24.75
N ASP A 44 -14.60 3.45 24.47
CA ASP A 44 -15.33 4.45 25.24
C ASP A 44 -16.31 3.74 26.20
N PRO A 45 -16.03 3.75 27.51
CA PRO A 45 -16.91 3.09 28.49
C PRO A 45 -18.28 3.78 28.62
N GLN A 46 -18.39 5.06 28.27
CA GLN A 46 -19.67 5.78 28.30
C GLN A 46 -20.58 5.38 27.16
N GLN A 47 -19.99 5.11 25.98
CA GLN A 47 -20.74 4.65 24.81
C GLN A 47 -20.79 3.11 24.69
N GLY A 48 -20.02 2.37 25.50
CA GLY A 48 -19.93 0.92 25.46
C GLY A 48 -19.38 0.35 24.14
N ARG A 49 -18.64 1.15 23.37
CA ARG A 49 -18.11 0.78 22.05
C ARG A 49 -16.73 1.38 21.77
N VAL A 50 -16.06 0.85 20.76
CA VAL A 50 -14.82 1.42 20.25
C VAL A 50 -15.16 2.60 19.33
N VAL A 51 -14.50 3.74 19.54
CA VAL A 51 -14.67 5.00 18.81
C VAL A 51 -13.30 5.62 18.49
N CYS A 52 -13.25 6.54 17.52
CA CYS A 52 -12.14 7.47 17.35
C CYS A 52 -12.57 8.84 17.90
N LYS A 53 -11.78 9.41 18.81
CA LYS A 53 -12.08 10.69 19.48
C LYS A 53 -11.22 11.82 18.94
N GLY A 54 -11.64 13.04 19.19
CA GLY A 54 -10.90 14.25 18.86
C GLY A 54 -10.97 14.61 17.36
N ASP A 55 -10.23 15.63 17.01
CA ASP A 55 -10.06 16.07 15.63
C ASP A 55 -8.95 15.26 14.91
N LEU A 56 -8.65 15.63 13.67
CA LEU A 56 -7.61 14.95 12.89
C LEU A 56 -6.25 14.94 13.58
N LEU A 57 -5.89 16.03 14.28
CA LEU A 57 -4.58 16.15 14.92
C LEU A 57 -4.50 15.27 16.16
N ASP A 58 -5.57 15.21 16.96
CA ASP A 58 -5.66 14.31 18.09
C ASP A 58 -5.60 12.85 17.64
N GLN A 59 -6.35 12.51 16.59
CA GLN A 59 -6.34 11.17 16.02
C GLN A 59 -4.96 10.79 15.46
N THR A 60 -4.27 11.70 14.79
CA THR A 60 -2.92 11.46 14.27
C THR A 60 -1.95 11.16 15.42
N ARG A 61 -2.01 11.90 16.52
CA ARG A 61 -1.15 11.67 17.70
C ARG A 61 -1.37 10.28 18.30
N VAL A 62 -2.61 9.90 18.55
CA VAL A 62 -2.97 8.58 19.06
C VAL A 62 -2.49 7.45 18.13
N ILE A 63 -2.59 7.63 16.82
CA ILE A 63 -2.11 6.65 15.84
C ILE A 63 -0.59 6.47 15.95
N TYR A 64 0.18 7.57 15.99
CA TYR A 64 1.63 7.48 16.10
C TYR A 64 2.09 6.87 17.43
N GLU A 65 1.38 7.14 18.53
CA GLU A 65 1.61 6.48 19.83
C GLU A 65 1.39 4.95 19.74
N LYS A 66 0.34 4.50 19.06
CA LYS A 66 0.09 3.07 18.82
C LYS A 66 1.16 2.43 17.95
N LEU A 67 1.54 3.09 16.87
CA LEU A 67 2.60 2.60 15.97
C LEU A 67 3.95 2.50 16.70
N ALA A 68 4.25 3.44 17.61
CA ALA A 68 5.43 3.38 18.48
C ALA A 68 5.46 2.09 19.31
N VAL A 69 4.32 1.68 19.90
CA VAL A 69 4.23 0.44 20.70
C VAL A 69 4.54 -0.79 19.84
N VAL A 70 4.05 -0.85 18.61
CA VAL A 70 4.31 -2.00 17.70
C VAL A 70 5.76 -2.02 17.25
N LEU A 71 6.33 -0.86 16.90
CA LEU A 71 7.74 -0.72 16.54
C LEU A 71 8.65 -1.17 17.69
N GLU A 72 8.39 -0.69 18.91
CA GLU A 72 9.16 -1.05 20.11
C GLU A 72 9.10 -2.56 20.39
N ALA A 73 7.91 -3.16 20.29
CA ALA A 73 7.73 -4.61 20.44
C ALA A 73 8.53 -5.43 19.41
N ALA A 74 8.79 -4.87 18.22
CA ALA A 74 9.63 -5.46 17.19
C ALA A 74 11.13 -5.16 17.35
N GLY A 75 11.52 -4.42 18.42
CA GLY A 75 12.90 -3.95 18.62
C GLY A 75 13.33 -2.94 17.54
N MET A 76 12.40 -2.09 17.10
CA MET A 76 12.57 -1.02 16.11
C MET A 76 12.08 0.31 16.67
N GLY A 77 12.35 1.40 15.96
CA GLY A 77 11.86 2.74 16.26
C GLY A 77 11.46 3.46 14.97
N PHE A 78 11.06 4.72 15.10
CA PHE A 78 10.71 5.54 13.93
C PHE A 78 11.88 5.76 12.97
N ASP A 79 13.12 5.65 13.43
CA ASP A 79 14.31 5.71 12.57
C ASP A 79 14.38 4.54 11.58
N ASN A 80 13.73 3.43 11.90
CA ASN A 80 13.63 2.27 11.01
C ASN A 80 12.47 2.39 10.00
N VAL A 81 11.53 3.34 10.18
CA VAL A 81 10.39 3.49 9.26
C VAL A 81 10.90 3.94 7.88
N VAL A 82 10.50 3.21 6.84
CA VAL A 82 10.91 3.46 5.45
C VAL A 82 9.77 4.00 4.59
N GLN A 83 8.54 3.62 4.90
CA GLN A 83 7.35 4.08 4.17
C GLN A 83 6.17 4.30 5.12
N THR A 84 5.40 5.35 4.84
CA THR A 84 4.08 5.61 5.44
C THR A 84 3.05 5.81 4.35
N VAL A 85 1.84 5.28 4.57
CA VAL A 85 0.67 5.59 3.73
C VAL A 85 -0.45 6.10 4.63
N ASP A 86 -0.89 7.32 4.36
CA ASP A 86 -1.99 7.98 5.05
C ASP A 86 -3.28 7.84 4.22
N TYR A 87 -4.26 7.10 4.74
CA TYR A 87 -5.61 6.99 4.17
C TYR A 87 -6.51 8.01 4.86
N ILE A 88 -7.00 8.99 4.12
CA ILE A 88 -7.57 10.21 4.68
C ILE A 88 -9.06 10.28 4.31
N ASP A 89 -9.91 10.51 5.30
CA ASP A 89 -11.31 10.87 5.05
C ASP A 89 -11.38 12.28 4.43
N ALA A 90 -12.23 12.45 3.43
CA ALA A 90 -12.32 13.70 2.68
C ALA A 90 -12.65 14.92 3.56
N THR A 91 -13.37 14.72 4.67
CA THR A 91 -13.74 15.80 5.61
C THR A 91 -12.55 16.32 6.41
N ALA A 92 -11.49 15.52 6.55
CA ALA A 92 -10.27 15.86 7.28
C ALA A 92 -9.26 16.68 6.44
N LEU A 93 -9.45 16.73 5.13
CA LEU A 93 -8.51 17.37 4.20
C LEU A 93 -8.11 18.82 4.55
N PRO A 94 -9.01 19.70 5.02
CA PRO A 94 -8.63 21.07 5.37
C PRO A 94 -7.55 21.16 6.47
N GLN A 95 -7.50 20.19 7.38
CA GLN A 95 -6.53 20.14 8.48
C GLN A 95 -5.30 19.27 8.16
N TYR A 96 -5.33 18.47 7.09
CA TYR A 96 -4.33 17.42 6.86
C TYR A 96 -2.88 17.93 6.83
N ARG A 97 -2.62 19.10 6.27
CA ARG A 97 -1.26 19.66 6.26
C ARG A 97 -0.69 19.90 7.67
N GLN A 98 -1.54 20.16 8.65
CA GLN A 98 -1.12 20.41 10.04
C GLN A 98 -0.62 19.11 10.72
N THR A 99 -0.98 17.93 10.24
CA THR A 99 -0.46 16.65 10.74
C THR A 99 1.06 16.54 10.58
N GLY A 100 1.66 17.33 9.68
CA GLY A 100 3.10 17.45 9.52
C GLY A 100 3.84 17.82 10.80
N GLU A 101 3.26 18.66 11.66
CA GLU A 101 3.86 19.06 12.94
C GLU A 101 3.87 17.88 13.95
N ILE A 102 2.90 16.99 13.87
CA ILE A 102 2.89 15.77 14.67
C ILE A 102 3.93 14.78 14.13
N ARG A 103 3.94 14.56 12.81
CA ARG A 103 4.94 13.69 12.17
C ARG A 103 6.37 14.10 12.50
N LYS A 104 6.68 15.40 12.57
CA LYS A 104 8.01 15.89 12.97
C LYS A 104 8.42 15.43 14.36
N GLN A 105 7.49 15.24 15.30
CA GLN A 105 7.80 14.80 16.66
C GLN A 105 8.32 13.36 16.68
N TYR A 106 7.89 12.51 15.73
CA TYR A 106 8.24 11.10 15.66
C TYR A 106 9.33 10.81 14.61
N LEU A 107 9.22 11.38 13.42
CA LEU A 107 10.14 11.11 12.31
C LEU A 107 11.39 12.00 12.33
N LYS A 108 11.33 13.16 13.02
CA LYS A 108 12.48 14.07 13.23
C LYS A 108 13.30 14.28 11.93
N ASP A 109 14.58 13.88 12.01
CA ASP A 109 15.53 13.98 10.91
C ASP A 109 15.65 12.66 10.12
N SER A 110 14.72 11.72 10.32
CA SER A 110 14.71 10.41 9.68
C SER A 110 13.55 10.31 8.65
N PRO A 111 13.63 11.01 7.51
CA PRO A 111 12.56 11.08 6.53
C PRO A 111 12.25 9.70 5.93
N VAL A 112 11.03 9.55 5.45
CA VAL A 112 10.47 8.31 4.92
C VAL A 112 9.95 8.54 3.50
N GLY A 113 9.71 7.49 2.71
CA GLY A 113 8.79 7.56 1.59
C GLY A 113 7.37 7.75 2.13
N ALA A 114 6.60 8.68 1.58
CA ALA A 114 5.25 8.96 2.07
C ALA A 114 4.25 9.12 0.93
N THR A 115 3.08 8.52 1.12
CA THR A 115 1.93 8.66 0.22
C THR A 115 0.70 9.05 1.04
N GLY A 116 -0.10 9.98 0.54
CA GLY A 116 -1.35 10.37 1.17
C GLY A 116 -2.48 10.36 0.16
N ILE A 117 -3.51 9.58 0.41
CA ILE A 117 -4.65 9.43 -0.50
C ILE A 117 -5.97 9.68 0.21
N ILE A 118 -6.94 10.22 -0.53
CA ILE A 118 -8.29 10.43 -0.01
C ILE A 118 -9.15 9.25 -0.41
N VAL A 119 -9.59 8.50 0.61
CA VAL A 119 -10.41 7.30 0.45
C VAL A 119 -11.90 7.64 0.46
N GLU A 120 -12.73 6.72 0.02
CA GLU A 120 -14.20 6.91 0.05
C GLU A 120 -14.70 7.00 1.50
N ARG A 121 -14.19 6.14 2.35
CA ARG A 121 -14.35 6.18 3.82
C ARG A 121 -13.42 5.19 4.49
N LEU A 122 -13.19 5.37 5.78
CA LEU A 122 -12.48 4.41 6.61
C LEU A 122 -13.43 3.35 7.19
N LEU A 123 -12.88 2.19 7.59
CA LEU A 123 -13.65 1.13 8.22
C LEU A 123 -14.25 1.55 9.56
N ARG A 124 -13.63 2.51 10.25
CA ARG A 124 -14.16 3.17 11.44
C ARG A 124 -14.84 4.48 11.02
N PRO A 125 -16.16 4.60 11.21
CA PRO A 125 -16.90 5.78 10.75
C PRO A 125 -16.45 7.10 11.40
N ASP A 126 -15.90 7.01 12.62
CA ASP A 126 -15.45 8.18 13.40
C ASP A 126 -13.95 8.51 13.12
N ALA A 127 -13.28 7.76 12.25
CA ALA A 127 -11.87 7.99 11.92
C ALA A 127 -11.72 9.02 10.80
N PHE A 128 -10.80 9.95 10.98
CA PHE A 128 -10.40 10.93 9.97
C PHE A 128 -9.18 10.48 9.17
N ILE A 129 -8.39 9.60 9.74
CA ILE A 129 -7.17 9.09 9.13
C ILE A 129 -6.88 7.65 9.62
N GLU A 130 -6.33 6.84 8.72
CA GLU A 130 -5.68 5.58 9.03
C GLU A 130 -4.25 5.63 8.47
N VAL A 131 -3.28 5.14 9.23
CA VAL A 131 -1.87 5.15 8.82
C VAL A 131 -1.33 3.73 8.82
N SER A 132 -0.75 3.30 7.69
CA SER A 132 0.06 2.10 7.61
C SER A 132 1.54 2.45 7.52
N MET A 133 2.41 1.57 8.03
CA MET A 133 3.85 1.77 8.01
C MET A 133 4.59 0.50 7.60
N VAL A 134 5.75 0.71 6.96
CA VAL A 134 6.77 -0.31 6.77
C VAL A 134 8.03 0.17 7.47
N ALA A 135 8.65 -0.70 8.26
CA ALA A 135 9.93 -0.45 8.90
C ALA A 135 10.95 -1.52 8.50
N MET A 136 12.22 -1.15 8.44
CA MET A 136 13.28 -2.05 8.03
C MET A 136 14.54 -1.80 8.87
N LYS A 137 15.16 -2.88 9.36
CA LYS A 137 16.48 -2.83 10.00
C LYS A 137 17.54 -2.60 8.93
N GLY A 138 18.52 -1.76 9.21
CA GLY A 138 19.62 -1.45 8.32
C GLY A 138 19.94 0.05 8.27
N GLU A 139 20.93 0.42 7.46
CA GLU A 139 21.35 1.81 7.25
C GLU A 139 20.40 2.49 6.26
N LYS A 140 19.50 3.34 6.76
CA LYS A 140 18.55 4.11 5.93
C LYS A 140 19.19 5.41 5.45
N LYS A 141 19.09 5.68 4.14
CA LYS A 141 19.53 6.93 3.51
C LYS A 141 18.40 7.56 2.72
N PRO A 142 18.09 8.85 2.91
CA PRO A 142 17.13 9.56 2.08
C PRO A 142 17.70 9.76 0.68
N ILE A 143 16.82 9.64 -0.32
CA ILE A 143 17.12 9.92 -1.73
C ILE A 143 16.48 11.27 -2.05
N ASN A 144 17.30 12.22 -2.51
CA ASN A 144 16.80 13.50 -3.02
C ASN A 144 17.58 13.89 -4.28
N PRO A 145 16.94 13.90 -5.46
CA PRO A 145 17.57 14.32 -6.71
C PRO A 145 17.84 15.84 -6.81
N GLY A 146 18.07 16.52 -5.69
CA GLY A 146 18.35 17.96 -5.65
C GLY A 146 17.09 18.82 -5.58
N TRP A 147 16.01 18.33 -5.00
CA TRP A 147 14.77 19.08 -4.85
C TRP A 147 14.69 19.77 -3.48
N ASP A 148 14.96 21.07 -3.41
CA ASP A 148 15.06 21.86 -2.18
C ASP A 148 13.81 21.78 -1.29
N ARG A 149 12.64 21.63 -1.90
CA ARG A 149 11.35 21.55 -1.17
C ARG A 149 11.30 20.45 -0.11
N TYR A 150 12.07 19.37 -0.27
CA TYR A 150 12.06 18.23 0.65
C TYR A 150 12.90 18.47 1.91
N GLY A 151 13.80 19.44 1.91
CA GLY A 151 14.67 19.71 3.06
C GLY A 151 13.97 20.16 4.35
N GLN A 152 12.68 20.52 4.27
CA GLN A 152 11.87 20.94 5.44
C GLN A 152 10.71 19.96 5.75
N LEU A 153 10.61 18.85 4.98
CA LEU A 153 9.52 17.90 5.12
C LEU A 153 9.95 16.70 5.98
N THR A 154 8.97 15.98 6.52
CA THR A 154 9.18 14.73 7.26
C THR A 154 9.27 13.50 6.34
N TYR A 155 9.27 13.73 5.03
CA TYR A 155 9.40 12.70 4.00
C TYR A 155 10.38 13.16 2.92
N ALA A 156 10.99 12.20 2.26
CA ALA A 156 11.88 12.37 1.13
C ALA A 156 11.21 11.86 -0.16
N PRO A 157 11.73 12.18 -1.34
CA PRO A 157 11.32 11.52 -2.58
C PRO A 157 11.40 10.00 -2.52
N GLY A 158 12.35 9.47 -1.76
CA GLY A 158 12.47 8.06 -1.47
C GLY A 158 13.53 7.83 -0.39
N VAL A 159 13.61 6.60 0.06
CA VAL A 159 14.69 6.14 0.95
C VAL A 159 15.26 4.83 0.41
N VAL A 160 16.55 4.60 0.64
CA VAL A 160 17.20 3.31 0.38
C VAL A 160 17.74 2.76 1.69
N VAL A 161 17.61 1.45 1.91
CA VAL A 161 18.15 0.75 3.09
C VAL A 161 19.21 -0.23 2.63
N ASP A 162 20.36 -0.19 3.32
CA ASP A 162 21.55 -1.05 3.06
C ASP A 162 22.02 -1.01 1.60
N ASP A 163 21.75 0.08 0.91
CA ASP A 163 21.98 0.21 -0.54
C ASP A 163 21.29 -0.87 -1.39
N GLU A 164 20.24 -1.51 -0.85
CA GLU A 164 19.55 -2.65 -1.47
C GLU A 164 18.11 -2.31 -1.85
N ILE A 165 17.26 -1.90 -0.90
CA ILE A 165 15.82 -1.73 -1.14
C ILE A 165 15.45 -0.26 -1.14
N VAL A 166 14.77 0.15 -2.19
CA VAL A 166 14.29 1.53 -2.40
C VAL A 166 12.77 1.58 -2.19
N TRP A 167 12.36 2.53 -1.36
CA TRP A 167 10.96 2.86 -1.11
C TRP A 167 10.72 4.31 -1.54
N THR A 168 9.84 4.55 -2.50
CA THR A 168 9.54 5.92 -2.94
C THR A 168 8.33 6.50 -2.22
N SER A 169 8.23 7.83 -2.24
CA SER A 169 6.96 8.52 -2.03
C SER A 169 6.03 8.33 -3.23
N GLY A 170 4.74 8.63 -3.04
CA GLY A 170 3.81 8.78 -4.14
C GLY A 170 4.12 10.05 -4.95
N PHE A 171 4.05 9.93 -6.28
CA PHE A 171 4.28 11.06 -7.20
C PHE A 171 3.12 11.26 -8.16
N VAL A 172 2.75 12.52 -8.32
CA VAL A 172 1.86 13.00 -9.38
C VAL A 172 2.69 13.81 -10.37
N GLY A 173 2.58 13.48 -11.65
CA GLY A 173 3.34 14.11 -12.73
C GLY A 173 2.94 15.57 -12.92
N SER A 174 3.91 16.46 -12.86
CA SER A 174 3.77 17.89 -13.14
C SER A 174 4.95 18.42 -13.93
N GLU A 175 4.71 19.46 -14.70
CA GLU A 175 5.73 20.24 -15.37
C GLU A 175 6.10 21.43 -14.48
N ASP A 176 7.37 21.81 -14.46
CA ASP A 176 7.80 23.06 -13.85
C ASP A 176 7.68 24.18 -14.90
N ILE A 177 6.80 25.13 -14.65
CA ILE A 177 6.67 26.34 -15.47
C ILE A 177 6.90 27.53 -14.55
N ASP A 178 7.99 28.25 -14.77
CA ASP A 178 8.38 29.43 -13.99
C ASP A 178 8.43 29.18 -12.46
N GLY A 179 8.92 28.00 -12.04
CA GLY A 179 9.03 27.59 -10.64
C GLY A 179 7.70 27.13 -10.01
N GLN A 180 6.66 26.97 -10.81
CA GLN A 180 5.36 26.46 -10.38
C GLN A 180 5.05 25.08 -10.99
N SER A 181 4.51 24.17 -10.16
CA SER A 181 4.04 22.89 -10.65
C SER A 181 2.75 23.07 -11.45
N ASN A 182 2.80 22.76 -12.74
CA ASN A 182 1.65 22.71 -13.64
C ASN A 182 1.27 21.24 -13.91
N TYR A 183 0.01 20.91 -13.76
CA TYR A 183 -0.52 19.55 -13.96
C TYR A 183 -1.27 19.49 -15.29
N PRO A 184 -0.71 18.83 -16.33
CA PRO A 184 -1.39 18.68 -17.61
C PRO A 184 -2.74 17.99 -17.46
N GLN A 185 -3.73 18.40 -18.25
CA GLN A 185 -5.06 17.76 -18.26
C GLN A 185 -5.07 16.41 -19.03
N ASP A 186 -4.00 16.10 -19.73
CA ASP A 186 -3.79 14.83 -20.42
C ASP A 186 -3.24 13.78 -19.44
N THR A 187 -3.99 12.69 -19.23
CA THR A 187 -3.62 11.60 -18.33
C THR A 187 -2.33 10.91 -18.76
N ALA A 188 -2.16 10.68 -20.05
CA ALA A 188 -0.96 10.03 -20.60
C ALA A 188 0.27 10.90 -20.28
N ARG A 189 0.16 12.22 -20.51
CA ARG A 189 1.25 13.16 -20.19
C ARG A 189 1.57 13.20 -18.70
N GLN A 190 0.56 13.21 -17.80
CA GLN A 190 0.82 13.14 -16.37
C GLN A 190 1.54 11.84 -15.97
N VAL A 191 1.13 10.69 -16.51
CA VAL A 191 1.77 9.40 -16.21
C VAL A 191 3.20 9.36 -16.74
N GLU A 192 3.47 9.89 -17.93
CA GLU A 192 4.82 10.04 -18.49
C GLU A 192 5.72 10.86 -17.55
N LEU A 193 5.22 12.02 -17.10
CA LEU A 193 5.93 12.88 -16.16
C LEU A 193 6.14 12.19 -14.80
N THR A 194 5.16 11.41 -14.33
CA THR A 194 5.28 10.64 -13.09
C THR A 194 6.42 9.63 -13.18
N TYR A 195 6.49 8.86 -14.27
CA TYR A 195 7.61 7.93 -14.48
C TYR A 195 8.95 8.65 -14.67
N GLY A 196 8.96 9.82 -15.28
CA GLY A 196 10.15 10.67 -15.35
C GLY A 196 10.65 11.13 -13.97
N ILE A 197 9.73 11.43 -13.05
CA ILE A 197 10.07 11.75 -11.65
C ILE A 197 10.60 10.50 -10.93
N ILE A 198 9.91 9.36 -11.05
CA ILE A 198 10.31 8.09 -10.45
C ILE A 198 11.71 7.68 -10.96
N GLY A 199 11.97 7.79 -12.26
CA GLY A 199 13.28 7.49 -12.85
C GLY A 199 14.40 8.28 -12.19
N ARG A 200 14.22 9.59 -11.97
CA ARG A 200 15.23 10.43 -11.27
C ARG A 200 15.45 10.00 -9.81
N VAL A 201 14.41 9.56 -9.12
CA VAL A 201 14.55 9.05 -7.74
C VAL A 201 15.31 7.72 -7.72
N LEU A 202 14.99 6.82 -8.66
CA LEU A 202 15.70 5.55 -8.82
C LEU A 202 17.17 5.78 -9.17
N ASP A 203 17.47 6.66 -10.11
CA ASP A 203 18.85 7.05 -10.48
C ASP A 203 19.62 7.58 -9.26
N GLY A 204 18.98 8.40 -8.43
CA GLY A 204 19.54 8.91 -7.18
C GLY A 204 19.87 7.82 -6.15
N ALA A 205 19.24 6.65 -6.26
CA ALA A 205 19.53 5.45 -5.46
C ALA A 205 20.52 4.51 -6.17
N GLY A 206 20.95 4.79 -7.39
CA GLY A 206 21.69 3.86 -8.23
C GLY A 206 20.87 2.64 -8.65
N ALA A 207 19.57 2.81 -8.80
CA ALA A 207 18.60 1.82 -9.26
C ALA A 207 18.03 2.23 -10.64
N GLY A 208 17.35 1.31 -11.30
CA GLY A 208 16.69 1.57 -12.59
C GLY A 208 15.31 0.92 -12.69
N PRO A 209 14.61 1.08 -13.83
CA PRO A 209 13.30 0.48 -14.04
C PRO A 209 13.27 -1.04 -13.85
N ASP A 210 14.36 -1.75 -14.20
CA ASP A 210 14.52 -3.20 -14.04
C ASP A 210 14.56 -3.64 -12.56
N ASP A 211 14.86 -2.72 -11.66
CA ASP A 211 14.89 -2.98 -10.22
C ASP A 211 13.52 -2.85 -9.58
N VAL A 212 12.56 -2.22 -10.25
CA VAL A 212 11.20 -2.04 -9.75
C VAL A 212 10.46 -3.37 -9.71
N ILE A 213 10.00 -3.75 -8.52
CA ILE A 213 9.25 -5.00 -8.28
C ILE A 213 7.77 -4.76 -7.98
N LYS A 214 7.42 -3.52 -7.58
CA LYS A 214 6.03 -3.12 -7.26
C LYS A 214 5.75 -1.73 -7.81
N THR A 215 4.56 -1.54 -8.38
CA THR A 215 3.90 -0.23 -8.52
C THR A 215 2.54 -0.27 -7.83
N LEU A 216 2.16 0.82 -7.20
CA LEU A 216 0.81 1.05 -6.71
C LEU A 216 0.35 2.39 -7.27
N ASP A 217 -0.66 2.33 -8.14
CA ASP A 217 -1.16 3.47 -8.90
C ASP A 217 -2.52 3.87 -8.31
N TYR A 218 -2.60 5.04 -7.69
CA TYR A 218 -3.84 5.63 -7.19
C TYR A 218 -4.45 6.52 -8.27
N ILE A 219 -5.66 6.19 -8.70
CA ILE A 219 -6.27 6.75 -9.90
C ILE A 219 -7.44 7.63 -9.49
N SER A 220 -7.41 8.89 -9.92
CA SER A 220 -8.50 9.83 -9.73
C SER A 220 -9.71 9.44 -10.59
N PRO A 221 -10.97 9.63 -10.14
CA PRO A 221 -12.17 9.29 -10.91
C PRO A 221 -12.24 10.00 -12.27
N GLN A 222 -11.66 11.19 -12.38
CA GLN A 222 -11.68 11.99 -13.61
C GLN A 222 -10.92 11.34 -14.79
N CYS A 223 -10.02 10.40 -14.52
CA CYS A 223 -9.19 9.79 -15.57
C CYS A 223 -9.39 8.27 -15.74
N LEU A 224 -10.38 7.67 -15.08
CA LEU A 224 -10.61 6.22 -15.12
C LEU A 224 -10.75 5.66 -16.55
N LEU A 225 -11.39 6.39 -17.45
CA LEU A 225 -11.56 5.96 -18.84
C LEU A 225 -10.28 6.12 -19.68
N GLN A 226 -9.39 7.03 -19.28
CA GLN A 226 -8.16 7.31 -20.02
C GLN A 226 -6.97 6.47 -19.50
N TYR A 227 -7.03 6.04 -18.24
CA TYR A 227 -5.93 5.32 -17.61
C TYR A 227 -5.48 4.06 -18.38
N PRO A 228 -6.36 3.21 -18.95
CA PRO A 228 -5.93 2.06 -19.76
C PRO A 228 -5.04 2.44 -20.96
N ASN A 229 -5.17 3.65 -21.49
CA ASN A 229 -4.38 4.14 -22.62
C ASN A 229 -2.92 4.49 -22.23
N THR A 230 -2.55 4.39 -20.94
CA THR A 230 -1.19 4.65 -20.47
C THR A 230 -0.25 3.44 -20.60
N ALA A 231 -0.73 2.30 -21.10
CA ALA A 231 0.03 1.06 -21.22
C ALA A 231 1.33 1.22 -22.01
N ASP A 232 1.33 2.01 -23.10
CA ASP A 232 2.53 2.23 -23.92
C ASP A 232 3.59 3.05 -23.17
N ILE A 233 3.20 3.95 -22.29
CA ILE A 233 4.11 4.70 -21.43
C ILE A 233 4.79 3.75 -20.44
N ARG A 234 4.02 2.82 -19.84
CA ARG A 234 4.56 1.78 -18.96
C ARG A 234 5.54 0.87 -19.72
N ARG A 235 5.22 0.49 -20.96
CA ARG A 235 6.15 -0.25 -21.82
C ARG A 235 7.43 0.54 -22.12
N GLY A 236 7.30 1.81 -22.39
CA GLY A 236 8.45 2.70 -22.62
C GLY A 236 9.38 2.79 -21.39
N PHE A 237 8.84 2.72 -20.18
CA PHE A 237 9.60 2.81 -18.95
C PHE A 237 10.18 1.45 -18.50
N PHE A 238 9.40 0.36 -18.52
CA PHE A 238 9.79 -0.95 -18.00
C PHE A 238 10.30 -1.93 -19.07
N GLY A 239 10.18 -1.59 -20.37
CA GLY A 239 10.39 -2.57 -21.44
C GLY A 239 9.41 -3.72 -21.34
N ASP A 240 9.94 -4.95 -21.33
CA ASP A 240 9.15 -6.19 -21.20
C ASP A 240 9.18 -6.79 -19.79
N ARG A 241 9.76 -6.09 -18.81
CA ARG A 241 9.97 -6.59 -17.44
C ARG A 241 9.07 -5.86 -16.45
N PHE A 242 7.78 -6.13 -16.54
CA PHE A 242 6.78 -5.42 -15.72
C PHE A 242 6.81 -5.81 -14.25
N PRO A 243 6.65 -4.85 -13.33
CA PRO A 243 6.49 -5.12 -11.90
C PRO A 243 5.15 -5.79 -11.58
N ALA A 244 5.01 -6.29 -10.36
CA ALA A 244 3.70 -6.51 -9.78
C ALA A 244 3.02 -5.14 -9.61
N SER A 245 1.76 -5.02 -10.01
CA SER A 245 1.03 -3.75 -10.04
C SER A 245 -0.35 -3.88 -9.44
N THR A 246 -0.76 -2.83 -8.73
CA THR A 246 -2.14 -2.68 -8.23
C THR A 246 -2.63 -1.28 -8.61
N ASN A 247 -3.81 -1.20 -9.18
CA ASN A 247 -4.34 0.02 -9.77
C ASN A 247 -5.65 0.38 -9.06
N ILE A 248 -5.63 1.37 -8.18
CA ILE A 248 -6.70 1.66 -7.24
C ILE A 248 -7.39 2.98 -7.56
N PRO A 249 -8.63 2.95 -8.03
CA PRO A 249 -9.48 4.14 -8.09
C PRO A 249 -9.79 4.65 -6.68
N VAL A 250 -9.26 5.82 -6.34
CA VAL A 250 -9.48 6.50 -5.06
C VAL A 250 -10.56 7.58 -5.21
N ASN A 251 -11.04 8.14 -4.10
CA ASN A 251 -12.02 9.23 -4.17
C ASN A 251 -11.41 10.49 -4.83
N ARG A 252 -10.23 10.88 -4.41
CA ARG A 252 -9.40 11.91 -5.06
C ARG A 252 -7.96 11.82 -4.56
N LEU A 253 -7.07 12.49 -5.27
CA LEU A 253 -5.70 12.70 -4.83
C LEU A 253 -5.58 13.94 -3.96
N LEU A 254 -4.51 14.06 -3.18
CA LEU A 254 -4.20 15.28 -2.40
C LEU A 254 -4.02 16.49 -3.32
N ARG A 255 -3.54 16.26 -4.54
CA ARG A 255 -3.52 17.26 -5.62
C ARG A 255 -4.78 17.11 -6.47
N PRO A 256 -5.72 18.04 -6.40
CA PRO A 256 -7.00 17.92 -7.12
C PRO A 256 -6.83 17.82 -8.64
N GLU A 257 -5.76 18.40 -9.17
CA GLU A 257 -5.40 18.37 -10.59
C GLU A 257 -4.72 17.06 -11.00
N GLY A 258 -4.35 16.23 -10.01
CA GLY A 258 -3.68 14.95 -10.25
C GLY A 258 -4.62 13.91 -10.82
N HIS A 259 -4.16 13.21 -11.84
CA HIS A 259 -4.87 12.09 -12.46
C HIS A 259 -4.44 10.76 -11.85
N VAL A 260 -3.14 10.55 -11.72
CA VAL A 260 -2.57 9.31 -11.18
C VAL A 260 -1.43 9.67 -10.23
N GLU A 261 -1.43 9.08 -9.04
CA GLU A 261 -0.31 9.09 -8.12
C GLU A 261 0.32 7.70 -8.06
N ILE A 262 1.64 7.60 -8.25
CA ILE A 262 2.33 6.31 -8.33
C ILE A 262 3.43 6.26 -7.28
N GLU A 263 3.45 5.19 -6.49
CA GLU A 263 4.58 4.80 -5.64
C GLU A 263 5.20 3.50 -6.13
N VAL A 264 6.51 3.32 -5.89
CA VAL A 264 7.22 2.11 -6.28
C VAL A 264 8.08 1.56 -5.15
N VAL A 265 8.32 0.25 -5.22
CA VAL A 265 9.36 -0.44 -4.47
C VAL A 265 10.32 -1.06 -5.46
N ALA A 266 11.63 -0.80 -5.27
CA ALA A 266 12.67 -1.38 -6.10
C ALA A 266 13.70 -2.10 -5.24
N VAL A 267 14.32 -3.16 -5.79
CA VAL A 267 15.38 -3.93 -5.16
C VAL A 267 16.58 -3.96 -6.09
N LYS A 268 17.71 -3.44 -5.63
CA LYS A 268 18.97 -3.39 -6.38
C LYS A 268 19.67 -4.74 -6.37
N GLY A 269 20.32 -5.05 -7.44
CA GLY A 269 21.10 -6.29 -7.55
C GLY A 269 20.24 -7.56 -7.53
N GLY A 270 20.89 -8.71 -7.44
CA GLY A 270 20.22 -10.01 -7.36
C GLY A 270 19.47 -10.42 -8.64
N VAL A 271 18.89 -11.60 -8.59
CA VAL A 271 18.07 -12.14 -9.69
C VAL A 271 16.62 -11.74 -9.48
N ARG A 272 16.01 -11.20 -10.52
CA ARG A 272 14.58 -10.91 -10.58
C ARG A 272 13.86 -12.12 -11.15
N GLU A 273 12.92 -12.63 -10.42
CA GLU A 273 12.08 -13.77 -10.79
C GLU A 273 10.64 -13.28 -11.00
N GLU A 274 10.13 -13.47 -12.19
CA GLU A 274 8.73 -13.22 -12.51
C GLU A 274 7.93 -14.51 -12.30
N ILE A 275 6.92 -14.46 -11.46
CA ILE A 275 6.04 -15.60 -11.24
C ILE A 275 4.93 -15.57 -12.27
N ARG A 276 4.88 -16.61 -13.08
CA ARG A 276 3.87 -16.85 -14.13
C ARG A 276 3.14 -18.13 -13.81
N VAL A 277 1.84 -18.09 -13.78
CA VAL A 277 0.98 -19.25 -13.58
C VAL A 277 0.60 -19.80 -14.95
N PRO A 278 1.13 -20.95 -15.36
CA PRO A 278 1.05 -21.40 -16.77
C PRO A 278 -0.36 -21.65 -17.29
N GLU A 279 -1.26 -22.10 -16.41
CA GLU A 279 -2.65 -22.39 -16.76
C GLU A 279 -3.54 -21.15 -16.85
N TRP A 280 -3.03 -19.97 -16.48
CA TRP A 280 -3.81 -18.74 -16.54
C TRP A 280 -3.78 -18.13 -17.96
N GLY A 281 -4.97 -18.05 -18.56
CA GLY A 281 -5.14 -17.40 -19.85
C GLY A 281 -5.07 -15.85 -19.79
N ARG A 282 -4.86 -15.28 -18.60
CA ARG A 282 -4.77 -13.83 -18.44
C ARG A 282 -3.47 -13.29 -19.02
N ASP A 283 -3.60 -12.38 -19.98
CA ASP A 283 -2.45 -11.68 -20.56
C ASP A 283 -1.91 -10.59 -19.63
N TYR A 284 -1.10 -10.98 -18.68
CA TYR A 284 -0.44 -10.04 -17.76
C TYR A 284 0.51 -9.08 -18.48
N ALA A 285 1.16 -9.53 -19.56
CA ALA A 285 2.04 -8.67 -20.36
C ALA A 285 1.24 -7.60 -21.10
N GLY A 286 0.08 -7.95 -21.66
CA GLY A 286 -0.86 -7.00 -22.26
C GLY A 286 -1.36 -5.97 -21.25
N LEU A 287 -1.49 -6.37 -19.99
CA LEU A 287 -1.85 -5.47 -18.87
C LEU A 287 -0.66 -4.66 -18.33
N THR A 288 0.55 -4.83 -18.89
CA THR A 288 1.79 -4.18 -18.42
C THR A 288 2.10 -4.42 -16.93
N GLN A 289 1.86 -5.64 -16.46
CA GLN A 289 2.14 -6.07 -15.10
C GLN A 289 2.53 -7.56 -15.08
N SER A 290 3.13 -8.02 -13.97
CA SER A 290 3.39 -9.43 -13.68
C SER A 290 2.45 -9.93 -12.58
N ALA A 291 2.08 -11.21 -12.56
CA ALA A 291 1.24 -11.76 -11.50
C ALA A 291 1.93 -11.64 -10.13
N GLY A 292 3.23 -11.93 -10.10
CA GLY A 292 4.11 -11.72 -8.96
C GLY A 292 5.54 -11.49 -9.42
N VAL A 293 6.30 -10.74 -8.63
CA VAL A 293 7.72 -10.49 -8.84
C VAL A 293 8.48 -10.66 -7.54
N LYS A 294 9.47 -11.55 -7.56
CA LYS A 294 10.40 -11.75 -6.45
C LYS A 294 11.77 -11.19 -6.84
N LYS A 295 12.38 -10.42 -5.94
CA LYS A 295 13.76 -9.98 -6.03
C LYS A 295 14.33 -9.74 -4.64
N GLY A 296 15.57 -10.20 -4.39
CA GLY A 296 16.11 -10.23 -3.04
C GLY A 296 15.18 -11.01 -2.10
N ARG A 297 14.85 -10.40 -0.96
CA ARG A 297 13.96 -10.99 0.06
C ARG A 297 12.49 -10.57 -0.05
N LEU A 298 12.12 -9.81 -1.10
CA LEU A 298 10.74 -9.37 -1.32
C LEU A 298 10.08 -10.12 -2.47
N LEU A 299 8.86 -10.58 -2.24
CA LEU A 299 7.92 -11.03 -3.25
C LEU A 299 6.68 -10.13 -3.21
N GLN A 300 6.45 -9.42 -4.31
CA GLN A 300 5.29 -8.57 -4.50
C GLN A 300 4.28 -9.29 -5.40
N ILE A 301 3.00 -9.25 -5.03
CA ILE A 301 1.91 -9.85 -5.79
C ILE A 301 1.02 -8.71 -6.31
N SER A 302 0.70 -8.74 -7.60
CA SER A 302 -0.28 -7.80 -8.19
C SER A 302 -1.64 -7.95 -7.52
N GLY A 303 -2.40 -6.86 -7.49
CA GLY A 303 -3.76 -6.87 -6.97
C GLY A 303 -4.58 -8.01 -7.59
N GLN A 304 -5.18 -8.82 -6.71
CA GLN A 304 -6.03 -9.94 -7.10
C GLN A 304 -7.47 -9.62 -6.72
N SER A 305 -8.34 -9.70 -7.70
CA SER A 305 -9.77 -9.51 -7.55
C SER A 305 -10.54 -10.84 -7.68
N SER A 306 -11.85 -10.78 -7.74
CA SER A 306 -12.69 -11.96 -7.91
C SER A 306 -12.66 -12.59 -9.31
N VAL A 307 -11.78 -12.14 -10.20
CA VAL A 307 -11.64 -12.73 -11.53
C VAL A 307 -10.95 -14.08 -11.42
N ASP A 308 -11.55 -15.11 -11.99
CA ASP A 308 -10.87 -16.37 -12.27
C ASP A 308 -9.93 -16.16 -13.46
N PRO A 309 -8.59 -16.25 -13.26
CA PRO A 309 -7.65 -15.93 -14.32
C PRO A 309 -7.61 -16.93 -15.48
N GLY A 310 -8.11 -18.17 -15.25
CA GLY A 310 -8.20 -19.18 -16.30
C GLY A 310 -9.32 -18.91 -17.29
N THR A 311 -10.44 -18.36 -16.81
CA THR A 311 -11.61 -18.04 -17.66
C THR A 311 -11.76 -16.59 -17.99
N GLY A 312 -11.07 -15.69 -17.27
CA GLY A 312 -11.21 -14.24 -17.37
C GLY A 312 -12.54 -13.69 -16.83
N SER A 313 -13.35 -14.56 -16.20
CA SER A 313 -14.70 -14.22 -15.72
C SER A 313 -14.71 -13.87 -14.23
N PRO A 314 -15.52 -12.88 -13.79
CA PRO A 314 -15.71 -12.62 -12.36
C PRO A 314 -16.49 -13.76 -11.70
N VAL A 315 -16.14 -14.06 -10.47
CA VAL A 315 -16.76 -15.10 -9.63
C VAL A 315 -17.44 -14.43 -8.43
N GLY A 316 -18.51 -15.06 -7.94
CA GLY A 316 -19.15 -14.67 -6.68
C GLY A 316 -20.27 -13.63 -6.81
N GLY A 317 -20.57 -13.10 -7.99
CA GLY A 317 -21.62 -12.09 -8.18
C GLY A 317 -21.43 -10.91 -7.23
N TYR A 318 -22.45 -10.54 -6.45
CA TYR A 318 -22.39 -9.47 -5.45
C TYR A 318 -22.12 -9.99 -4.02
N ASP A 319 -21.57 -11.18 -3.87
CA ASP A 319 -21.15 -11.72 -2.57
C ASP A 319 -19.65 -11.43 -2.33
N ILE A 320 -19.35 -10.50 -1.42
CA ILE A 320 -17.97 -10.13 -1.09
C ILE A 320 -17.18 -11.30 -0.50
N VAL A 321 -17.82 -12.23 0.21
CA VAL A 321 -17.15 -13.40 0.79
C VAL A 321 -16.66 -14.32 -0.33
N ALA A 322 -17.53 -14.62 -1.30
CA ALA A 322 -17.18 -15.43 -2.46
C ALA A 322 -16.13 -14.72 -3.34
N GLN A 323 -16.21 -13.42 -3.49
CA GLN A 323 -15.21 -12.64 -4.23
C GLN A 323 -13.85 -12.65 -3.53
N THR A 324 -13.83 -12.50 -2.21
CA THR A 324 -12.59 -12.58 -1.42
C THR A 324 -11.98 -13.96 -1.46
N GLU A 325 -12.80 -15.00 -1.42
CA GLU A 325 -12.34 -16.40 -1.57
C GLU A 325 -11.59 -16.56 -2.89
N GLN A 326 -12.13 -16.04 -3.99
CA GLN A 326 -11.45 -16.11 -5.29
C GLN A 326 -10.16 -15.31 -5.32
N ALA A 327 -10.14 -14.11 -4.73
CA ALA A 327 -8.92 -13.28 -4.66
C ALA A 327 -7.79 -14.00 -3.90
N TYR A 328 -8.09 -14.58 -2.73
CA TYR A 328 -7.10 -15.34 -1.96
C TYR A 328 -6.71 -16.66 -2.63
N LYS A 329 -7.62 -17.31 -3.36
CA LYS A 329 -7.29 -18.48 -4.19
C LYS A 329 -6.26 -18.12 -5.27
N ASN A 330 -6.43 -16.96 -5.92
CA ASN A 330 -5.46 -16.47 -6.90
C ASN A 330 -4.10 -16.20 -6.24
N ILE A 331 -4.08 -15.52 -5.10
CA ILE A 331 -2.85 -15.24 -4.34
C ILE A 331 -2.15 -16.55 -3.96
N ALA A 332 -2.88 -17.51 -3.39
CA ALA A 332 -2.33 -18.80 -3.00
C ALA A 332 -1.72 -19.55 -4.18
N ARG A 333 -2.35 -19.46 -5.37
CA ARG A 333 -1.82 -20.10 -6.58
C ARG A 333 -0.53 -19.43 -7.08
N ILE A 334 -0.43 -18.08 -6.98
CA ILE A 334 0.80 -17.36 -7.30
C ILE A 334 1.92 -17.75 -6.32
N MET A 335 1.61 -17.82 -5.02
CA MET A 335 2.57 -18.24 -3.99
C MET A 335 3.09 -19.64 -4.24
N ASP A 336 2.20 -20.62 -4.51
CA ASP A 336 2.54 -22.00 -4.81
C ASP A 336 3.42 -22.14 -6.05
N GLU A 337 3.10 -21.41 -7.12
CA GLU A 337 3.91 -21.40 -8.35
C GLU A 337 5.33 -20.85 -8.11
N GLY A 338 5.46 -19.85 -7.23
CA GLY A 338 6.75 -19.33 -6.80
C GLY A 338 7.52 -20.25 -5.83
N GLY A 339 6.91 -21.35 -5.38
CA GLY A 339 7.49 -22.23 -4.37
C GLY A 339 7.39 -21.71 -2.94
N TYR A 340 6.41 -20.80 -2.66
CA TYR A 340 6.19 -20.16 -1.38
C TYR A 340 4.82 -20.54 -0.80
N SER A 341 4.62 -20.29 0.47
CA SER A 341 3.38 -20.56 1.19
C SER A 341 2.64 -19.29 1.60
N MET A 342 1.37 -19.42 1.93
CA MET A 342 0.59 -18.31 2.50
C MET A 342 1.17 -17.83 3.85
N ASP A 343 1.95 -18.66 4.56
CA ASP A 343 2.62 -18.26 5.80
C ASP A 343 3.79 -17.30 5.59
N ASP A 344 4.31 -17.17 4.37
CA ASP A 344 5.36 -16.20 4.02
C ASP A 344 4.80 -14.79 3.77
N ILE A 345 3.47 -14.66 3.62
CA ILE A 345 2.81 -13.35 3.45
C ILE A 345 2.87 -12.59 4.78
N VAL A 346 3.51 -11.43 4.76
CA VAL A 346 3.65 -10.53 5.92
C VAL A 346 2.61 -9.41 5.93
N ASN A 347 2.07 -9.03 4.77
CA ASN A 347 1.09 -7.95 4.66
C ASN A 347 0.05 -8.20 3.59
N THR A 348 -1.18 -7.79 3.89
CA THR A 348 -2.26 -7.69 2.91
C THR A 348 -2.94 -6.32 3.01
N ILE A 349 -3.28 -5.73 1.85
CA ILE A 349 -4.17 -4.58 1.79
C ILE A 349 -5.43 -5.01 1.04
N GLU A 350 -6.57 -4.83 1.67
CA GLU A 350 -7.87 -5.13 1.06
C GLU A 350 -8.57 -3.84 0.66
N TRP A 351 -8.71 -3.66 -0.64
CA TRP A 351 -9.35 -2.52 -1.27
C TRP A 351 -10.81 -2.86 -1.51
N ILE A 352 -11.73 -2.15 -0.84
CA ILE A 352 -13.13 -2.54 -0.75
C ILE A 352 -13.98 -1.49 -1.47
N ALA A 353 -14.75 -1.91 -2.47
CA ALA A 353 -15.73 -1.04 -3.10
C ALA A 353 -16.87 -0.71 -2.11
N PRO A 354 -17.52 0.46 -2.21
CA PRO A 354 -18.56 0.89 -1.26
C PRO A 354 -19.67 -0.14 -1.04
N ASN A 355 -20.07 -0.82 -2.10
CA ASN A 355 -21.12 -1.87 -2.05
C ASN A 355 -20.67 -3.14 -1.29
N GLY A 356 -19.35 -3.36 -1.14
CA GLY A 356 -18.79 -4.49 -0.41
C GLY A 356 -18.76 -4.28 1.12
N MET A 357 -18.84 -3.04 1.57
CA MET A 357 -18.65 -2.68 2.97
C MET A 357 -19.61 -3.37 3.93
N MET A 358 -20.88 -3.55 3.53
CA MET A 358 -21.91 -4.18 4.39
C MET A 358 -21.58 -5.63 4.75
N GLY A 359 -20.97 -6.39 3.81
CA GLY A 359 -20.59 -7.79 3.99
C GLY A 359 -19.17 -8.01 4.52
N TYR A 360 -18.35 -6.98 4.53
CA TYR A 360 -16.89 -7.10 4.73
C TYR A 360 -16.49 -7.77 6.06
N ARG A 361 -17.27 -7.60 7.13
CA ARG A 361 -16.96 -8.29 8.41
C ARG A 361 -16.92 -9.82 8.31
N LYS A 362 -17.65 -10.40 7.35
CA LYS A 362 -17.68 -11.86 7.11
C LYS A 362 -16.43 -12.37 6.39
N VAL A 363 -15.66 -11.50 5.76
CA VAL A 363 -14.42 -11.83 5.04
C VAL A 363 -13.36 -12.45 5.98
N GLY A 364 -13.45 -12.19 7.27
CA GLY A 364 -12.60 -12.85 8.27
C GLY A 364 -12.61 -14.37 8.21
N GLU A 365 -13.72 -15.01 7.81
CA GLU A 365 -13.82 -16.46 7.64
C GLU A 365 -12.91 -16.96 6.51
N VAL A 366 -12.82 -16.19 5.43
CA VAL A 366 -11.93 -16.47 4.30
C VAL A 366 -10.47 -16.37 4.74
N ARG A 367 -10.11 -15.30 5.47
CA ARG A 367 -8.73 -15.15 5.97
C ARG A 367 -8.32 -16.33 6.88
N ARG A 368 -9.20 -16.80 7.77
CA ARG A 368 -8.93 -17.98 8.60
C ARG A 368 -8.66 -19.22 7.75
N LYS A 369 -9.37 -19.40 6.66
CA LYS A 369 -9.14 -20.54 5.76
C LYS A 369 -7.74 -20.54 5.15
N TYR A 370 -7.20 -19.37 4.79
CA TYR A 370 -5.91 -19.27 4.10
C TYR A 370 -4.72 -19.12 5.06
N PHE A 371 -4.91 -18.48 6.21
CA PHE A 371 -3.82 -18.16 7.15
C PHE A 371 -3.87 -18.99 8.46
N GLY A 372 -4.94 -19.74 8.70
CA GLY A 372 -5.15 -20.42 9.99
C GLY A 372 -5.21 -19.39 11.11
N ASP A 373 -4.26 -19.51 12.08
CA ASP A 373 -4.12 -18.58 13.21
C ASP A 373 -2.91 -17.64 13.05
N ARG A 374 -2.17 -17.73 11.94
CA ARG A 374 -0.96 -16.94 11.68
C ARG A 374 -1.22 -15.83 10.66
N PHE A 375 -2.05 -14.88 11.06
CA PHE A 375 -2.45 -13.78 10.18
C PHE A 375 -1.30 -12.84 9.85
N PRO A 376 -1.24 -12.29 8.61
CA PRO A 376 -0.36 -11.17 8.29
C PRO A 376 -0.84 -9.88 8.97
N SER A 377 -0.02 -8.84 8.91
CA SER A 377 -0.52 -7.47 9.09
C SER A 377 -1.52 -7.14 7.98
N ALA A 378 -2.51 -6.33 8.28
CA ALA A 378 -3.57 -6.02 7.32
C ALA A 378 -4.05 -4.57 7.41
N THR A 379 -4.46 -4.04 6.26
CA THR A 379 -5.14 -2.76 6.13
C THR A 379 -6.38 -2.96 5.26
N GLY A 380 -7.54 -2.51 5.72
CA GLY A 380 -8.78 -2.56 4.97
C GLY A 380 -9.26 -1.14 4.64
N VAL A 381 -9.37 -0.80 3.37
CA VAL A 381 -9.66 0.57 2.92
C VAL A 381 -10.81 0.57 1.92
N SER A 382 -11.77 1.48 2.09
CA SER A 382 -12.79 1.69 1.08
C SER A 382 -12.27 2.59 -0.03
N MET A 383 -12.35 2.10 -1.27
CA MET A 383 -11.99 2.82 -2.48
C MET A 383 -13.24 3.29 -3.25
N HIS A 384 -13.04 4.05 -4.33
CA HIS A 384 -14.14 4.50 -5.17
C HIS A 384 -14.84 3.34 -5.87
N GLN A 385 -14.09 2.48 -6.56
CA GLN A 385 -14.56 1.26 -7.24
C GLN A 385 -13.37 0.36 -7.62
N ILE A 386 -13.64 -0.86 -8.09
CA ILE A 386 -12.60 -1.67 -8.74
C ILE A 386 -12.43 -1.23 -10.18
N LEU A 387 -11.18 -1.08 -10.64
CA LEU A 387 -10.89 -0.59 -11.98
C LEU A 387 -11.48 -1.52 -13.07
N GLY A 388 -12.25 -0.93 -13.97
CA GLY A 388 -12.82 -1.61 -15.13
C GLY A 388 -13.95 -2.61 -14.84
N ARG A 389 -14.33 -2.81 -13.58
CA ARG A 389 -15.33 -3.80 -13.19
C ARG A 389 -16.16 -3.36 -11.99
N PRO A 390 -17.22 -2.56 -12.20
CA PRO A 390 -18.03 -1.99 -11.11
C PRO A 390 -18.80 -3.03 -10.27
N GLU A 391 -18.96 -4.26 -10.77
CA GLU A 391 -19.57 -5.38 -10.03
C GLU A 391 -18.62 -6.02 -9.01
N GLN A 392 -17.33 -5.72 -9.06
CA GLN A 392 -16.37 -6.24 -8.11
C GLN A 392 -16.37 -5.43 -6.82
N LEU A 393 -16.30 -6.14 -5.71
CA LEU A 393 -16.45 -5.58 -4.36
C LEU A 393 -15.13 -5.50 -3.59
N ILE A 394 -14.10 -6.25 -4.02
CA ILE A 394 -12.82 -6.32 -3.32
C ILE A 394 -11.67 -6.63 -4.29
N GLU A 395 -10.53 -6.02 -4.01
CA GLU A 395 -9.23 -6.38 -4.57
C GLU A 395 -8.22 -6.52 -3.41
N VAL A 396 -7.35 -7.50 -3.48
CA VAL A 396 -6.37 -7.80 -2.42
C VAL A 396 -4.97 -7.70 -2.97
N THR A 397 -4.15 -6.87 -2.33
CA THR A 397 -2.70 -6.80 -2.56
C THR A 397 -1.99 -7.60 -1.48
N ALA A 398 -0.97 -8.35 -1.82
CA ALA A 398 -0.20 -9.12 -0.85
C ALA A 398 1.31 -8.96 -1.06
N VAL A 399 2.04 -9.03 0.06
CA VAL A 399 3.50 -8.98 0.10
C VAL A 399 4.01 -10.13 0.95
N ALA A 400 5.00 -10.86 0.44
CA ALA A 400 5.75 -11.83 1.20
C ALA A 400 7.21 -11.36 1.39
N VAL A 401 7.79 -11.72 2.53
CA VAL A 401 9.22 -11.54 2.84
C VAL A 401 9.82 -12.92 3.07
N ILE A 402 10.89 -13.23 2.36
CA ILE A 402 11.44 -14.58 2.19
C ILE A 402 12.86 -14.65 2.68
#